data_7a722fcd6bf53129c54e35bf59d3fdf4
#
_entry.id   7a722fcd6bf53129c54e35bf59d3fdf4
#
_cell.length_a   1.000
_cell.length_b   1.000
_cell.length_c   1.000
_cell.angle_alpha   90.00
_cell.angle_beta   90.00
_cell.angle_gamma   90.00
#
_symmetry.space_group_name_H-M   'P 1'
#
loop_
_entity.id
_entity.type
_entity.pdbx_description
1 polymer ?
#
loop_
_entity_poly.entity_id
_entity_poly.type
_entity_poly.pdbx_seq_one_letter_code
_entity_poly.pdbx_strand_id
1 'polypeptide(L)'
;MRTRFSARRSFIALACACGLLAAGQTRNSVALPSGGVLQYSVADGRLELTASPARKVTLERDDTVAAGAAPDNLRVVGEVKKTAVVLVDTYGSKPAGLSYCQAGEERFLRVISLEGKLRETLRVKLASCRQNIELASPGIEWNAETSTLSIHWLLGPSGNEKSETRIYKIGASGGAELQRALN
;
A
#
# COMPACT_ATOMS: atom_id res chain seq x y z
N MET A 1 -61.08 33.59 51.63
CA MET A 1 -60.70 32.50 50.76
C MET A 1 -59.77 33.03 49.66
N ARG A 2 -58.49 32.80 49.73
CA ARG A 2 -57.47 33.21 48.70
C ARG A 2 -56.75 31.98 48.19
N THR A 3 -57.09 31.59 46.98
CA THR A 3 -56.43 30.50 46.25
C THR A 3 -55.15 30.99 45.60
N ARG A 4 -54.00 30.42 45.98
CA ARG A 4 -52.72 30.68 45.34
C ARG A 4 -52.52 29.67 44.20
N PHE A 5 -52.38 30.13 42.95
CA PHE A 5 -51.93 29.38 41.82
C PHE A 5 -50.40 29.34 41.82
N SER A 6 -49.84 28.15 41.90
CA SER A 6 -48.38 27.85 41.74
C SER A 6 -48.10 27.47 40.29
N ALA A 7 -47.39 28.31 39.56
CA ALA A 7 -46.96 28.04 38.21
C ALA A 7 -45.66 27.27 38.27
N ARG A 8 -45.72 25.95 37.93
CA ARG A 8 -44.51 25.14 37.69
C ARG A 8 -43.93 25.47 36.31
N ARG A 9 -42.75 26.08 36.27
CA ARG A 9 -41.95 26.25 35.07
C ARG A 9 -41.19 24.96 34.77
N SER A 10 -41.60 24.23 33.73
CA SER A 10 -40.85 23.10 33.20
C SER A 10 -39.69 23.62 32.33
N PHE A 11 -38.47 23.43 32.78
CA PHE A 11 -37.27 23.64 31.96
C PHE A 11 -37.09 22.43 31.07
N ILE A 12 -37.30 22.58 29.77
CA ILE A 12 -36.92 21.60 28.75
C ILE A 12 -35.42 21.83 28.46
N ALA A 13 -34.57 20.92 28.97
CA ALA A 13 -33.20 20.90 28.61
C ALA A 13 -33.04 20.31 27.21
N LEU A 14 -32.72 21.15 26.24
CA LEU A 14 -32.39 20.74 24.87
C LEU A 14 -30.97 20.18 24.87
N ALA A 15 -30.84 18.84 24.93
CA ALA A 15 -29.55 18.15 24.78
C ALA A 15 -29.13 18.22 23.31
N CYS A 16 -28.21 19.12 23.00
CA CYS A 16 -27.49 19.13 21.70
C CYS A 16 -26.60 17.89 21.61
N ALA A 17 -27.09 16.83 20.97
CA ALA A 17 -26.27 15.69 20.59
C ALA A 17 -25.35 16.10 19.43
N CYS A 18 -24.16 16.58 19.75
CA CYS A 18 -23.08 16.70 18.77
C CYS A 18 -22.69 15.28 18.30
N GLY A 19 -23.32 14.83 17.22
CA GLY A 19 -22.90 13.63 16.51
C GLY A 19 -21.51 13.85 15.95
N LEU A 20 -20.51 13.23 16.58
CA LEU A 20 -19.17 13.04 16.00
C LEU A 20 -19.37 12.23 14.71
N LEU A 21 -19.36 12.90 13.58
CA LEU A 21 -19.17 12.27 12.27
C LEU A 21 -17.76 11.67 12.28
N ALA A 22 -17.66 10.40 12.67
CA ALA A 22 -16.46 9.60 12.41
C ALA A 22 -16.29 9.59 10.90
N ALA A 23 -15.28 10.30 10.40
CA ALA A 23 -14.88 10.25 9.00
C ALA A 23 -14.59 8.77 8.69
N GLY A 24 -15.51 8.13 7.97
CA GLY A 24 -15.41 6.73 7.61
C GLY A 24 -14.16 6.55 6.75
N GLN A 25 -13.11 5.97 7.31
CA GLN A 25 -11.95 5.53 6.54
C GLN A 25 -12.44 4.50 5.53
N THR A 26 -12.36 4.80 4.26
CA THR A 26 -12.61 3.82 3.19
C THR A 26 -11.54 2.73 3.29
N ARG A 27 -11.92 1.58 3.83
CA ARG A 27 -11.06 0.41 3.87
C ARG A 27 -11.20 -0.33 2.56
N ASN A 28 -10.13 -0.33 1.80
CA ASN A 28 -10.03 -1.14 0.61
C ASN A 28 -9.45 -2.52 0.97
N SER A 29 -9.64 -3.51 0.11
CA SER A 29 -9.16 -4.86 0.35
C SER A 29 -8.59 -5.48 -0.91
N VAL A 30 -7.63 -6.39 -0.73
CA VAL A 30 -7.07 -7.24 -1.78
C VAL A 30 -7.15 -8.69 -1.33
N ALA A 31 -7.69 -9.56 -2.20
CA ALA A 31 -7.78 -10.99 -1.93
C ALA A 31 -6.42 -11.67 -2.15
N LEU A 32 -6.11 -12.62 -1.27
CA LEU A 32 -4.92 -13.47 -1.39
C LEU A 32 -5.28 -14.77 -2.12
N PRO A 33 -4.38 -15.35 -2.92
CA PRO A 33 -4.58 -16.63 -3.59
C PRO A 33 -4.97 -17.76 -2.64
N SER A 34 -4.50 -17.73 -1.40
CA SER A 34 -4.85 -18.70 -0.35
C SER A 34 -6.25 -18.52 0.25
N GLY A 35 -7.03 -17.55 -0.21
CA GLY A 35 -8.37 -17.22 0.30
C GLY A 35 -8.39 -16.21 1.45
N GLY A 36 -7.22 -15.72 1.91
CA GLY A 36 -7.15 -14.63 2.86
C GLY A 36 -7.47 -13.27 2.24
N VAL A 37 -7.60 -12.25 3.08
CA VAL A 37 -7.82 -10.86 2.65
C VAL A 37 -6.87 -9.95 3.41
N LEU A 38 -6.17 -9.07 2.69
CA LEU A 38 -5.48 -7.93 3.27
C LEU A 38 -6.33 -6.69 3.09
N GLN A 39 -6.57 -5.97 4.17
CA GLN A 39 -7.17 -4.64 4.12
C GLN A 39 -6.08 -3.59 3.99
N TYR A 40 -6.36 -2.48 3.32
CA TYR A 40 -5.46 -1.34 3.31
C TYR A 40 -6.23 -0.05 3.50
N SER A 41 -5.58 0.91 4.12
CA SER A 41 -6.11 2.25 4.36
C SER A 41 -4.97 3.26 4.35
N VAL A 42 -5.30 4.52 4.10
CA VAL A 42 -4.38 5.63 4.31
C VAL A 42 -4.77 6.31 5.62
N ALA A 43 -3.86 6.28 6.58
CA ALA A 43 -4.01 6.96 7.87
C ALA A 43 -2.79 7.85 8.11
N ASP A 44 -3.00 9.09 8.52
CA ASP A 44 -1.94 10.07 8.79
C ASP A 44 -0.92 10.21 7.65
N GLY A 45 -1.40 10.13 6.41
CA GLY A 45 -0.56 10.20 5.22
C GLY A 45 0.29 8.95 4.95
N ARG A 46 0.03 7.85 5.64
CA ARG A 46 0.76 6.58 5.51
C ARG A 46 -0.16 5.47 5.04
N LEU A 47 0.34 4.61 4.17
CA LEU A 47 -0.37 3.41 3.75
C LEU A 47 -0.16 2.31 4.80
N GLU A 48 -1.25 1.82 5.38
CA GLU A 48 -1.25 0.69 6.31
C GLU A 48 -1.86 -0.54 5.64
N LEU A 49 -1.19 -1.69 5.76
CA LEU A 49 -1.79 -3.00 5.49
C LEU A 49 -2.19 -3.67 6.80
N THR A 50 -3.35 -4.32 6.79
CA THR A 50 -3.92 -5.00 7.95
C THR A 50 -4.41 -6.39 7.54
N ALA A 51 -3.88 -7.44 8.18
CA ALA A 51 -4.37 -8.82 8.04
C ALA A 51 -5.40 -9.17 9.12
N SER A 52 -5.31 -8.52 10.29
CA SER A 52 -6.27 -8.61 11.41
C SER A 52 -6.09 -7.39 12.31
N PRO A 53 -7.02 -7.08 13.22
CA PRO A 53 -6.92 -5.87 14.06
C PRO A 53 -5.59 -5.70 14.80
N ALA A 54 -4.93 -6.80 15.18
CA ALA A 54 -3.66 -6.79 15.89
C ALA A 54 -2.43 -6.88 14.97
N ARG A 55 -2.63 -7.07 13.66
CA ARG A 55 -1.56 -7.34 12.69
C ARG A 55 -1.60 -6.35 11.56
N LYS A 56 -0.77 -5.34 11.66
CA LYS A 56 -0.64 -4.28 10.65
C LYS A 56 0.82 -3.91 10.39
N VAL A 57 1.08 -3.37 9.22
CA VAL A 57 2.36 -2.80 8.81
C VAL A 57 2.12 -1.50 8.05
N THR A 58 2.94 -0.51 8.34
CA THR A 58 2.98 0.73 7.57
C THR A 58 3.97 0.56 6.43
N LEU A 59 3.52 0.85 5.22
CA LEU A 59 4.34 0.79 4.02
C LEU A 59 4.99 2.15 3.76
N GLU A 60 6.30 2.13 3.63
CA GLU A 60 7.06 3.33 3.28
C GLU A 60 6.90 3.67 1.80
N ARG A 61 6.92 4.95 1.51
CA ARG A 61 6.93 5.54 0.17
C ARG A 61 8.09 6.50 0.07
N ASP A 62 8.56 6.74 -1.12
CA ASP A 62 9.57 7.78 -1.35
C ASP A 62 8.91 9.14 -1.71
N ASP A 63 9.72 10.12 -1.96
CA ASP A 63 9.32 11.50 -2.22
C ASP A 63 8.72 11.73 -3.62
N THR A 64 8.72 10.69 -4.49
CA THR A 64 8.10 10.77 -5.81
C THR A 64 6.58 10.67 -5.75
N VAL A 65 6.03 10.12 -4.65
CA VAL A 65 4.60 10.00 -4.38
C VAL A 65 4.13 11.15 -3.49
N ALA A 66 2.97 11.72 -3.81
CA ALA A 66 2.39 12.77 -2.98
C ALA A 66 2.11 12.28 -1.54
N ALA A 67 2.34 13.15 -0.55
CA ALA A 67 2.04 12.83 0.84
C ALA A 67 0.53 12.52 0.98
N GLY A 68 0.21 11.43 1.65
CA GLY A 68 -1.18 11.04 1.89
C GLY A 68 -1.91 10.41 0.70
N ALA A 69 -1.28 10.26 -0.48
CA ALA A 69 -1.91 9.61 -1.62
C ALA A 69 -2.27 8.16 -1.30
N ALA A 70 -3.49 7.74 -1.61
CA ALA A 70 -3.85 6.33 -1.67
C ALA A 70 -3.26 5.71 -2.94
N PRO A 71 -2.99 4.39 -2.97
CA PRO A 71 -2.65 3.74 -4.23
C PRO A 71 -3.86 3.75 -5.17
N ASP A 72 -3.63 4.10 -6.43
CA ASP A 72 -4.63 3.99 -7.50
C ASP A 72 -4.93 2.52 -7.78
N ASN A 73 -3.93 1.66 -7.58
CA ASN A 73 -4.06 0.20 -7.70
C ASN A 73 -3.16 -0.50 -6.69
N LEU A 74 -3.70 -1.55 -6.05
CA LEU A 74 -2.97 -2.49 -5.23
C LEU A 74 -3.35 -3.92 -5.66
N ARG A 75 -2.39 -4.69 -6.14
CA ARG A 75 -2.64 -6.06 -6.62
C ARG A 75 -1.64 -7.07 -6.05
N VAL A 76 -2.09 -8.31 -5.89
CA VAL A 76 -1.23 -9.45 -5.56
C VAL A 76 -0.60 -9.97 -6.86
N VAL A 77 0.71 -10.18 -6.82
CA VAL A 77 1.50 -10.85 -7.88
C VAL A 77 1.67 -12.32 -7.56
N GLY A 78 1.90 -12.64 -6.28
CA GLY A 78 2.12 -13.99 -5.84
C GLY A 78 2.05 -14.16 -4.32
N GLU A 79 2.00 -15.40 -3.88
CA GLU A 79 1.98 -15.77 -2.47
C GLU A 79 2.87 -16.98 -2.23
N VAL A 80 3.59 -17.00 -1.10
CA VAL A 80 4.44 -18.12 -0.65
C VAL A 80 3.75 -18.80 0.53
N LYS A 81 3.14 -19.97 0.30
CA LYS A 81 2.63 -20.87 1.36
C LYS A 81 1.88 -20.17 2.53
N LYS A 82 1.15 -19.09 2.27
CA LYS A 82 0.47 -18.26 3.29
C LYS A 82 1.42 -17.52 4.26
N THR A 83 2.71 -17.53 4.02
CA THR A 83 3.73 -16.91 4.88
C THR A 83 4.21 -15.58 4.37
N ALA A 84 4.09 -15.35 3.06
CA ALA A 84 4.43 -14.07 2.45
C ALA A 84 3.57 -13.78 1.23
N VAL A 85 3.38 -12.49 0.93
CA VAL A 85 2.70 -12.03 -0.26
C VAL A 85 3.59 -11.04 -1.02
N VAL A 86 3.56 -11.15 -2.34
CA VAL A 86 4.19 -10.20 -3.27
C VAL A 86 3.10 -9.29 -3.81
N LEU A 87 3.24 -8.00 -3.56
CA LEU A 87 2.28 -6.95 -3.92
C LEU A 87 2.89 -5.97 -4.92
N VAL A 88 2.05 -5.37 -5.74
CA VAL A 88 2.38 -4.18 -6.52
C VAL A 88 1.39 -3.08 -6.17
N ASP A 89 1.91 -1.93 -5.75
CA ASP A 89 1.15 -0.71 -5.52
C ASP A 89 1.56 0.38 -6.53
N THR A 90 0.57 1.08 -7.06
CA THR A 90 0.74 2.12 -8.08
C THR A 90 0.12 3.41 -7.59
N TYR A 91 0.79 4.51 -7.82
CA TYR A 91 0.37 5.87 -7.44
C TYR A 91 0.59 6.82 -8.62
N GLY A 92 -0.19 7.89 -8.67
CA GLY A 92 0.18 9.04 -9.50
C GLY A 92 1.50 9.67 -9.02
N SER A 93 2.33 10.11 -9.95
CA SER A 93 3.54 10.86 -9.62
C SER A 93 3.21 12.17 -8.92
N LYS A 94 4.03 12.56 -7.94
CA LYS A 94 3.89 13.85 -7.27
C LYS A 94 4.02 14.99 -8.29
N PRO A 95 3.06 15.91 -8.37
CA PRO A 95 3.17 17.06 -9.26
C PRO A 95 4.44 17.89 -8.98
N ALA A 96 5.13 18.30 -10.01
CA ALA A 96 6.32 19.16 -9.92
C ALA A 96 6.24 20.24 -11.00
N GLY A 97 5.44 21.26 -10.75
CA GLY A 97 5.27 22.38 -11.70
C GLY A 97 4.81 21.91 -13.09
N LEU A 98 5.34 22.53 -14.13
CA LEU A 98 5.12 22.12 -15.53
C LEU A 98 6.00 20.91 -15.89
N SER A 99 5.70 19.75 -15.33
CA SER A 99 6.44 18.52 -15.55
C SER A 99 5.70 17.59 -16.51
N TYR A 100 6.43 16.92 -17.39
CA TYR A 100 5.89 15.84 -18.22
C TYR A 100 5.35 14.66 -17.39
N CYS A 101 5.67 14.59 -16.09
CA CYS A 101 5.17 13.59 -15.18
C CYS A 101 3.81 13.91 -14.53
N GLN A 102 3.06 14.91 -15.00
CA GLN A 102 1.73 15.22 -14.43
C GLN A 102 0.75 14.06 -14.51
N ALA A 103 0.86 13.22 -15.55
CA ALA A 103 0.09 11.98 -15.71
C ALA A 103 0.97 10.74 -15.51
N GLY A 104 2.14 10.88 -14.88
CA GLY A 104 3.07 9.79 -14.66
C GLY A 104 2.67 8.87 -13.51
N GLU A 105 3.23 7.68 -13.50
CA GLU A 105 3.02 6.69 -12.46
C GLU A 105 4.30 6.42 -11.67
N GLU A 106 4.11 6.13 -10.39
CA GLU A 106 5.11 5.62 -9.46
C GLU A 106 4.67 4.24 -9.01
N ARG A 107 5.45 3.22 -9.30
CA ARG A 107 5.06 1.83 -9.03
C ARG A 107 6.11 1.12 -8.19
N PHE A 108 5.64 0.44 -7.14
CA PHE A 108 6.50 -0.34 -6.25
C PHE A 108 6.08 -1.80 -6.24
N LEU A 109 7.06 -2.68 -6.12
CA LEU A 109 6.86 -4.06 -5.73
C LEU A 109 7.29 -4.21 -4.28
N ARG A 110 6.49 -4.97 -3.52
CA ARG A 110 6.76 -5.24 -2.11
C ARG A 110 6.61 -6.70 -1.79
N VAL A 111 7.43 -7.19 -0.89
CA VAL A 111 7.22 -8.48 -0.25
C VAL A 111 6.87 -8.24 1.20
N ILE A 112 5.73 -8.75 1.62
CA ILE A 112 5.22 -8.65 2.99
C ILE A 112 5.25 -10.02 3.63
N SER A 113 6.04 -10.20 4.69
CA SER A 113 5.96 -11.38 5.54
C SER A 113 4.64 -11.36 6.31
N LEU A 114 3.92 -12.47 6.25
CA LEU A 114 2.65 -12.70 6.96
C LEU A 114 2.85 -13.49 8.26
N GLU A 115 4.07 -13.91 8.58
CA GLU A 115 4.38 -14.63 9.80
C GLU A 115 4.52 -13.69 11.00
N GLY A 116 3.89 -14.04 12.09
CA GLY A 116 3.91 -13.23 13.33
C GLY A 116 3.41 -11.82 13.08
N LYS A 117 4.28 -10.81 13.28
CA LYS A 117 4.00 -9.41 12.98
C LYS A 117 4.20 -9.17 11.47
N LEU A 118 3.24 -8.50 10.83
CA LEU A 118 3.41 -8.09 9.43
C LEU A 118 4.66 -7.23 9.28
N ARG A 119 5.44 -7.51 8.24
CA ARG A 119 6.69 -6.80 7.97
C ARG A 119 6.96 -6.72 6.46
N GLU A 120 7.29 -5.54 5.97
CA GLU A 120 7.87 -5.37 4.65
C GLU A 120 9.31 -5.89 4.65
N THR A 121 9.61 -6.85 3.80
CA THR A 121 10.94 -7.51 3.71
C THR A 121 11.70 -7.13 2.44
N LEU A 122 10.97 -6.64 1.44
CA LEU A 122 11.54 -6.10 0.21
C LEU A 122 10.66 -4.96 -0.29
N ARG A 123 11.31 -3.90 -0.78
CA ARG A 123 10.69 -2.86 -1.59
C ARG A 123 11.58 -2.57 -2.79
N VAL A 124 10.98 -2.60 -3.99
CA VAL A 124 11.66 -2.31 -5.24
C VAL A 124 10.82 -1.30 -6.04
N LYS A 125 11.45 -0.25 -6.55
CA LYS A 125 10.83 0.67 -7.50
C LYS A 125 10.75 -0.03 -8.86
N LEU A 126 9.53 -0.20 -9.37
CA LEU A 126 9.28 -0.83 -10.65
C LEU A 126 9.25 0.17 -11.80
N ALA A 127 8.58 1.29 -11.57
CA ALA A 127 8.48 2.36 -12.55
C ALA A 127 8.45 3.70 -11.82
N SER A 128 9.02 4.71 -12.43
CA SER A 128 9.00 6.09 -11.95
C SER A 128 9.17 7.05 -13.10
N CYS A 129 8.15 7.86 -13.35
CA CYS A 129 8.29 8.95 -14.31
C CYS A 129 9.37 9.96 -13.85
N ARG A 130 9.45 10.21 -12.55
CA ARG A 130 10.38 11.19 -11.99
C ARG A 130 11.84 10.74 -11.96
N GLN A 131 12.07 9.44 -11.89
CA GLN A 131 13.42 8.85 -11.84
C GLN A 131 13.81 8.18 -13.15
N ASN A 132 12.99 8.31 -14.20
CA ASN A 132 13.20 7.68 -15.50
C ASN A 132 13.42 6.17 -15.38
N ILE A 133 12.57 5.50 -14.57
CA ILE A 133 12.58 4.05 -14.41
C ILE A 133 11.43 3.48 -15.21
N GLU A 134 11.72 2.55 -16.12
CA GLU A 134 10.75 1.96 -17.03
C GLU A 134 10.80 0.43 -16.95
N LEU A 135 9.64 -0.15 -16.58
CA LEU A 135 9.47 -1.61 -16.53
C LEU A 135 9.31 -2.17 -17.95
N ALA A 136 9.98 -3.28 -18.25
CA ALA A 136 9.79 -4.01 -19.50
C ALA A 136 8.38 -4.65 -19.58
N SER A 137 8.06 -5.26 -20.71
CA SER A 137 6.87 -6.11 -20.85
C SER A 137 7.30 -7.55 -21.11
N PRO A 138 6.89 -8.55 -20.25
CA PRO A 138 5.92 -8.49 -19.15
C PRO A 138 6.42 -7.84 -17.86
N GLY A 139 7.69 -7.60 -17.70
CA GLY A 139 8.35 -6.86 -16.62
C GLY A 139 8.41 -7.54 -15.25
N ILE A 140 7.37 -8.26 -14.84
CA ILE A 140 7.32 -8.99 -13.57
C ILE A 140 6.88 -10.41 -13.85
N GLU A 141 7.67 -11.37 -13.39
CA GLU A 141 7.37 -12.80 -13.48
C GLU A 141 7.44 -13.45 -12.11
N TRP A 142 6.39 -14.16 -11.74
CA TRP A 142 6.31 -14.92 -10.50
C TRP A 142 6.25 -16.41 -10.78
N ASN A 143 7.21 -17.15 -10.25
CA ASN A 143 7.20 -18.61 -10.28
C ASN A 143 6.79 -19.13 -8.89
N ALA A 144 5.57 -19.65 -8.77
CA ALA A 144 5.01 -20.14 -7.51
C ALA A 144 5.70 -21.41 -7.00
N GLU A 145 6.15 -22.30 -7.90
CA GLU A 145 6.80 -23.57 -7.54
C GLU A 145 8.14 -23.31 -6.86
N THR A 146 8.91 -22.40 -7.43
CA THR A 146 10.23 -22.05 -6.92
C THR A 146 10.19 -20.87 -5.95
N SER A 147 9.04 -20.19 -5.79
CA SER A 147 8.92 -18.92 -5.05
C SER A 147 9.97 -17.90 -5.51
N THR A 148 10.14 -17.78 -6.83
CA THR A 148 11.10 -16.87 -7.45
C THR A 148 10.38 -15.73 -8.14
N LEU A 149 10.88 -14.53 -7.93
CA LEU A 149 10.40 -13.29 -8.52
C LEU A 149 11.47 -12.75 -9.45
N SER A 150 11.14 -12.59 -10.74
CA SER A 150 12.00 -11.91 -11.70
C SER A 150 11.40 -10.56 -12.06
N ILE A 151 12.25 -9.54 -12.11
CA ILE A 151 11.85 -8.18 -12.50
C ILE A 151 12.78 -7.74 -13.62
N HIS A 152 12.18 -7.27 -14.72
CA HIS A 152 12.88 -6.86 -15.93
C HIS A 152 12.55 -5.39 -16.23
N TRP A 153 13.55 -4.55 -16.36
CA TRP A 153 13.44 -3.14 -16.73
C TRP A 153 14.03 -2.89 -18.12
N LEU A 154 13.43 -1.96 -18.83
CA LEU A 154 14.03 -1.29 -19.98
C LEU A 154 15.02 -0.23 -19.51
N LEU A 155 14.62 0.54 -18.47
CA LEU A 155 15.46 1.50 -17.78
C LEU A 155 15.43 1.18 -16.29
N GLY A 156 16.53 0.63 -15.78
CA GLY A 156 16.59 0.09 -14.44
C GLY A 156 16.85 1.12 -13.35
N PRO A 157 16.53 0.79 -12.09
CA PRO A 157 16.71 1.68 -10.95
C PRO A 157 18.17 1.92 -10.57
N SER A 158 19.12 1.22 -11.19
CA SER A 158 20.57 1.47 -11.00
C SER A 158 21.08 2.77 -11.65
N GLY A 159 20.24 3.49 -12.40
CA GLY A 159 20.54 4.80 -12.97
C GLY A 159 21.48 4.78 -14.20
N ASN A 160 21.70 3.61 -14.79
CA ASN A 160 22.65 3.46 -15.92
C ASN A 160 22.00 3.63 -17.30
N GLU A 161 20.72 4.02 -17.36
CA GLU A 161 19.92 4.11 -18.60
C GLU A 161 19.99 2.83 -19.46
N LYS A 162 20.10 1.67 -18.80
CA LYS A 162 20.23 0.36 -19.44
C LYS A 162 19.16 -0.59 -18.94
N SER A 163 18.91 -1.61 -19.73
CA SER A 163 18.08 -2.73 -19.27
C SER A 163 18.70 -3.42 -18.06
N GLU A 164 17.86 -3.78 -17.12
CA GLU A 164 18.27 -4.44 -15.88
C GLU A 164 17.33 -5.61 -15.57
N THR A 165 17.87 -6.71 -15.06
CA THR A 165 17.07 -7.82 -14.55
C THR A 165 17.53 -8.17 -13.15
N ARG A 166 16.58 -8.28 -12.21
CA ARG A 166 16.85 -8.81 -10.86
C ARG A 166 15.99 -10.02 -10.59
N ILE A 167 16.60 -11.04 -10.00
CA ILE A 167 15.93 -12.27 -9.60
C ILE A 167 16.05 -12.41 -8.09
N TYR A 168 14.89 -12.52 -7.43
CA TYR A 168 14.79 -12.69 -5.98
C TYR A 168 14.20 -14.06 -5.65
N LYS A 169 14.75 -14.70 -4.64
CA LYS A 169 14.17 -15.86 -3.98
C LYS A 169 13.40 -15.40 -2.75
N ILE A 170 12.13 -15.78 -2.65
CA ILE A 170 11.33 -15.49 -1.47
C ILE A 170 11.31 -16.73 -0.59
N GLY A 171 11.90 -16.61 0.59
CA GLY A 171 11.98 -17.70 1.55
C GLY A 171 10.64 -18.02 2.22
N ALA A 172 10.56 -19.16 2.89
CA ALA A 172 9.35 -19.60 3.58
C ALA A 172 8.92 -18.65 4.71
N SER A 173 9.83 -17.90 5.31
CA SER A 173 9.53 -16.87 6.32
C SER A 173 9.19 -15.51 5.72
N GLY A 174 9.11 -15.41 4.39
CA GLY A 174 8.85 -14.15 3.69
C GLY A 174 10.08 -13.26 3.51
N GLY A 175 11.27 -13.71 3.88
CA GLY A 175 12.51 -12.99 3.54
C GLY A 175 12.76 -13.04 2.03
N ALA A 176 13.20 -11.90 1.46
CA ALA A 176 13.56 -11.80 0.05
C ALA A 176 15.07 -11.69 -0.10
N GLU A 177 15.65 -12.54 -0.91
CA GLU A 177 17.09 -12.60 -1.16
C GLU A 177 17.37 -12.40 -2.66
N LEU A 178 18.22 -11.43 -2.99
CA LEU A 178 18.66 -11.19 -4.35
C LEU A 178 19.59 -12.34 -4.77
N GLN A 179 19.18 -13.12 -5.77
CA GLN A 179 19.95 -14.24 -6.30
C GLN A 179 20.85 -13.78 -7.46
N ARG A 180 20.37 -12.85 -8.28
CA ARG A 180 21.04 -12.40 -9.49
C ARG A 180 20.64 -11.00 -9.88
N ALA A 181 21.61 -10.21 -10.32
CA ALA A 181 21.41 -8.95 -11.04
C ALA A 181 22.19 -9.03 -12.37
N LEU A 182 21.53 -8.62 -13.45
CA LEU A 182 22.09 -8.56 -14.81
C LEU A 182 21.83 -7.16 -15.36
N ASN A 183 22.84 -6.53 -15.94
CA ASN A 183 22.80 -5.20 -16.55
C ASN A 183 23.18 -5.31 -18.03
#